data_c542a440350a41e27e5b81cd1e889540
#
_entry.id   c542a440350a41e27e5b81cd1e889540
#
_cell.length_a   1.000
_cell.length_b   1.000
_cell.length_c   1.000
_cell.angle_alpha   90.00
_cell.angle_beta   90.00
_cell.angle_gamma   90.00
#
_symmetry.space_group_name_H-M   'P 1'
#
loop_
_entity.id
_entity.type
_entity.pdbx_description
1 polymer ?
#
loop_
_entity_poly.entity_id
_entity_poly.type
_entity_poly.pdbx_seq_one_letter_code
_entity_poly.pdbx_strand_id
1 'polypeptide(L)'
;YPSGLNIYPFNAGFKKRDKDLLLIIFDKIINVSCVYSKTSTPSAPIIWDKKNNKGKCKVLIVNAGNANAHTGNNGIKVIDKYVGYLSSLLKCNKNEILVSSTGVIGEVFDPNIIIKSFKNILKSKKIDLIKAASSIMTTDTFPKTASHSVKIDNNIIRIYGIAKGSGMIFPNMGTMLAYIFIECSLCCDK
;
A
#
# COMPACT_ATOMS: atom_id res chain seq x y z
N TYR A 1 -5.28 0.34 18.09
CA TYR A 1 -5.69 -0.04 16.73
C TYR A 1 -6.34 1.17 16.06
N PRO A 2 -5.92 1.62 14.86
CA PRO A 2 -6.52 2.77 14.23
C PRO A 2 -8.00 2.49 13.90
N SER A 3 -8.88 3.41 14.24
CA SER A 3 -10.28 3.34 13.89
C SER A 3 -10.49 3.66 12.40
N GLY A 4 -11.55 3.11 11.81
CA GLY A 4 -11.85 3.35 10.40
C GLY A 4 -10.90 2.70 9.39
N LEU A 5 -10.04 1.76 9.82
CA LEU A 5 -9.05 1.08 9.02
C LEU A 5 -9.31 -0.43 9.01
N ASN A 6 -9.43 -1.01 7.82
CA ASN A 6 -9.57 -2.44 7.64
C ASN A 6 -8.35 -2.98 6.89
N ILE A 7 -7.64 -3.93 7.52
CA ILE A 7 -6.36 -4.45 7.05
C ILE A 7 -6.53 -5.91 6.63
N TYR A 8 -6.15 -6.22 5.41
CA TYR A 8 -6.29 -7.55 4.82
C TYR A 8 -4.97 -7.99 4.17
N PRO A 9 -4.13 -8.77 4.85
CA PRO A 9 -2.97 -9.41 4.26
C PRO A 9 -3.36 -10.74 3.60
N PHE A 10 -2.95 -10.93 2.36
CA PHE A 10 -3.19 -12.13 1.57
C PHE A 10 -1.90 -12.79 1.14
N ASN A 11 -2.00 -14.06 0.73
CA ASN A 11 -1.02 -14.69 -0.12
C ASN A 11 -1.59 -14.68 -1.55
N ALA A 12 -1.02 -13.86 -2.42
CA ALA A 12 -1.39 -13.79 -3.83
C ALA A 12 -0.55 -14.74 -4.68
N GLY A 13 0.59 -15.22 -4.16
CA GLY A 13 1.48 -16.14 -4.84
C GLY A 13 2.75 -15.50 -5.40
N PHE A 14 3.09 -14.27 -5.01
CA PHE A 14 4.40 -13.69 -5.30
C PHE A 14 5.51 -14.33 -4.47
N LYS A 15 5.17 -14.83 -3.28
CA LYS A 15 6.07 -15.57 -2.40
C LYS A 15 5.54 -16.98 -2.15
N LYS A 16 6.45 -17.93 -1.96
CA LYS A 16 6.08 -19.35 -1.79
C LYS A 16 5.31 -19.65 -0.50
N ARG A 17 5.54 -18.93 0.61
CA ARG A 17 5.00 -19.30 1.94
C ARG A 17 4.35 -18.16 2.71
N ASP A 18 4.73 -16.90 2.46
CA ASP A 18 4.30 -15.75 3.26
C ASP A 18 3.16 -14.98 2.63
N LYS A 19 2.54 -14.09 3.42
CA LYS A 19 1.67 -13.06 2.87
C LYS A 19 2.51 -12.11 2.04
N ASP A 20 1.98 -11.74 0.88
CA ASP A 20 2.70 -10.96 -0.13
C ASP A 20 1.84 -9.88 -0.78
N LEU A 21 0.60 -9.76 -0.33
CA LEU A 21 -0.33 -8.74 -0.76
C LEU A 21 -1.02 -8.15 0.48
N LEU A 22 -0.93 -6.84 0.64
CA LEU A 22 -1.62 -6.08 1.66
C LEU A 22 -2.69 -5.21 1.00
N LEU A 23 -3.92 -5.29 1.51
CA LEU A 23 -4.99 -4.37 1.17
C LEU A 23 -5.44 -3.65 2.43
N ILE A 24 -5.44 -2.33 2.39
CA ILE A 24 -5.99 -1.47 3.44
C ILE A 24 -7.18 -0.72 2.85
N ILE A 25 -8.33 -0.90 3.48
CA ILE A 25 -9.57 -0.24 3.08
C ILE A 25 -9.99 0.71 4.20
N PHE A 26 -10.15 1.98 3.88
CA PHE A 26 -10.67 2.97 4.82
C PHE A 26 -12.20 2.98 4.80
N ASP A 27 -12.83 3.13 5.96
CA ASP A 27 -14.30 3.17 6.07
C ASP A 27 -14.88 4.37 5.30
N LYS A 28 -14.12 5.48 5.28
CA LYS A 28 -14.44 6.70 4.51
C LYS A 28 -13.29 7.02 3.57
N ILE A 29 -13.53 7.86 2.57
CA ILE A 29 -12.46 8.47 1.78
C ILE A 29 -11.69 9.42 2.69
N ILE A 30 -10.38 9.25 2.77
CA ILE A 30 -9.47 10.06 3.58
C ILE A 30 -8.63 10.98 2.72
N ASN A 31 -8.09 12.02 3.33
CA ASN A 31 -7.01 12.82 2.74
C ASN A 31 -5.71 12.03 2.82
N VAL A 32 -4.87 12.14 1.79
CA VAL A 32 -3.56 11.51 1.73
C VAL A 32 -2.54 12.47 1.15
N SER A 33 -1.32 12.42 1.69
CA SER A 33 -0.14 13.03 1.11
C SER A 33 0.88 11.95 0.80
N CYS A 34 1.51 12.01 -0.37
CA CYS A 34 2.45 11.01 -0.83
C CYS A 34 3.79 11.66 -1.19
N VAL A 35 4.86 11.03 -0.75
CA VAL A 35 6.24 11.37 -1.14
C VAL A 35 6.79 10.23 -1.99
N TYR A 36 7.37 10.57 -3.12
CA TYR A 36 7.87 9.59 -4.09
C TYR A 36 9.37 9.77 -4.33
N SER A 37 10.03 8.69 -4.68
CA SER A 37 11.42 8.74 -5.14
C SER A 37 11.61 9.74 -6.28
N LYS A 38 12.77 10.42 -6.28
CA LYS A 38 13.20 11.35 -7.35
C LYS A 38 13.98 10.64 -8.46
N THR A 39 13.94 9.31 -8.52
CA THR A 39 14.62 8.55 -9.56
C THR A 39 14.18 8.96 -10.96
N SER A 40 15.11 8.95 -11.92
CA SER A 40 14.83 9.16 -13.35
C SER A 40 14.07 8.00 -14.01
N THR A 41 14.05 6.83 -13.35
CA THR A 41 13.39 5.61 -13.84
C THR A 41 12.33 5.12 -12.84
N PRO A 42 11.22 5.87 -12.64
CA PRO A 42 10.20 5.52 -11.67
C PRO A 42 9.50 4.20 -12.04
N SER A 43 9.15 3.42 -11.03
CA SER A 43 8.36 2.20 -11.21
C SER A 43 6.93 2.50 -11.66
N ALA A 44 6.25 1.51 -12.24
CA ALA A 44 4.87 1.64 -12.69
C ALA A 44 3.90 2.12 -11.57
N PRO A 45 3.99 1.66 -10.31
CA PRO A 45 3.19 2.20 -9.22
C PRO A 45 3.38 3.70 -9.00
N ILE A 46 4.62 4.19 -9.00
CA ILE A 46 4.91 5.62 -8.83
C ILE A 46 4.31 6.44 -9.98
N ILE A 47 4.46 5.97 -11.22
CA ILE A 47 3.88 6.63 -12.40
C ILE A 47 2.36 6.67 -12.29
N TRP A 48 1.75 5.53 -11.90
CA TRP A 48 0.31 5.42 -11.71
C TRP A 48 -0.22 6.41 -10.68
N ASP A 49 0.35 6.39 -9.48
CA ASP A 49 -0.11 7.23 -8.38
C ASP A 49 0.06 8.72 -8.68
N LYS A 50 1.22 9.13 -9.20
CA LYS A 50 1.45 10.53 -9.61
C LYS A 50 0.45 11.03 -10.65
N LYS A 51 0.02 10.15 -11.57
CA LYS A 51 -0.95 10.49 -12.62
C LYS A 51 -2.38 10.55 -12.08
N ASN A 52 -2.76 9.61 -11.25
CA ASN A 52 -4.17 9.36 -10.91
C ASN A 52 -4.58 9.94 -9.55
N ASN A 53 -3.72 9.89 -8.52
CA ASN A 53 -4.10 10.33 -7.19
C ASN A 53 -4.27 11.85 -7.09
N LYS A 54 -5.35 12.27 -6.46
CA LYS A 54 -5.72 13.68 -6.24
C LYS A 54 -5.81 14.04 -4.75
N GLY A 55 -4.95 13.43 -3.93
CA GLY A 55 -4.91 13.67 -2.49
C GLY A 55 -6.04 13.00 -1.70
N LYS A 56 -6.73 12.03 -2.29
CA LYS A 56 -7.80 11.24 -1.65
C LYS A 56 -7.48 9.75 -1.74
N CYS A 57 -7.84 9.01 -0.71
CA CYS A 57 -7.64 7.56 -0.67
C CYS A 57 -8.82 6.85 0.00
N LYS A 58 -9.31 5.82 -0.67
CA LYS A 58 -10.26 4.83 -0.13
C LYS A 58 -9.58 3.49 0.08
N VAL A 59 -8.56 3.20 -0.74
CA VAL A 59 -7.87 1.91 -0.73
C VAL A 59 -6.38 2.10 -0.96
N LEU A 60 -5.57 1.43 -0.17
CA LEU A 60 -4.15 1.24 -0.41
C LEU A 60 -3.89 -0.24 -0.68
N ILE A 61 -3.27 -0.56 -1.81
CA ILE A 61 -2.83 -1.91 -2.16
C ILE A 61 -1.31 -1.94 -2.27
N VAL A 62 -0.69 -2.93 -1.63
CA VAL A 62 0.77 -3.13 -1.64
C VAL A 62 1.07 -4.58 -1.94
N ASN A 63 1.85 -4.86 -2.97
CA ASN A 63 2.38 -6.20 -3.21
C ASN A 63 3.88 -6.28 -2.92
N ALA A 64 4.30 -7.43 -2.39
CA ALA A 64 5.69 -7.76 -2.07
C ALA A 64 6.11 -9.05 -2.78
N GLY A 65 7.22 -9.00 -3.50
CA GLY A 65 7.75 -10.09 -4.32
C GLY A 65 8.01 -9.68 -5.76
N ASN A 66 7.29 -8.68 -6.27
CA ASN A 66 7.52 -8.06 -7.57
C ASN A 66 7.39 -6.55 -7.42
N ALA A 67 8.39 -5.79 -7.87
CA ALA A 67 8.45 -4.33 -7.75
C ALA A 67 7.67 -3.59 -8.83
N ASN A 68 7.25 -4.29 -9.88
CA ASN A 68 6.66 -3.70 -11.08
C ASN A 68 7.46 -2.48 -11.59
N ALA A 69 8.78 -2.62 -11.58
CA ALA A 69 9.75 -1.63 -12.01
C ALA A 69 10.46 -2.13 -13.27
N HIS A 70 10.86 -1.22 -14.17
CA HIS A 70 11.42 -1.54 -15.50
C HIS A 70 10.50 -2.44 -16.36
N THR A 71 9.21 -2.30 -16.19
CA THR A 71 8.17 -3.07 -16.90
C THR A 71 7.49 -2.27 -18.01
N GLY A 72 7.87 -1.00 -18.18
CA GLY A 72 7.34 -0.10 -19.20
C GLY A 72 5.81 0.04 -19.13
N ASN A 73 5.19 0.22 -20.27
CA ASN A 73 3.74 0.37 -20.38
C ASN A 73 2.97 -0.89 -19.94
N ASN A 74 3.58 -2.07 -20.00
CA ASN A 74 2.93 -3.30 -19.56
C ASN A 74 2.67 -3.29 -18.06
N GLY A 75 3.62 -2.76 -17.26
CA GLY A 75 3.43 -2.59 -15.83
C GLY A 75 2.25 -1.67 -15.48
N ILE A 76 2.06 -0.58 -16.24
CA ILE A 76 0.91 0.31 -16.08
C ILE A 76 -0.41 -0.40 -16.44
N LYS A 77 -0.43 -1.17 -17.54
CA LYS A 77 -1.62 -1.95 -17.94
C LYS A 77 -2.01 -2.99 -16.90
N VAL A 78 -1.03 -3.62 -16.25
CA VAL A 78 -1.26 -4.56 -15.14
C VAL A 78 -1.96 -3.83 -13.99
N ILE A 79 -1.46 -2.66 -13.59
CA ILE A 79 -2.09 -1.86 -12.53
C ILE A 79 -3.51 -1.47 -12.92
N ASP A 80 -3.73 -0.96 -14.13
CA ASP A 80 -5.06 -0.53 -14.57
C ASP A 80 -6.10 -1.65 -14.49
N LYS A 81 -5.71 -2.90 -14.81
CA LYS A 81 -6.59 -4.06 -14.72
C LYS A 81 -7.02 -4.39 -13.28
N TYR A 82 -6.07 -4.53 -12.35
CA TYR A 82 -6.45 -4.91 -10.99
C TYR A 82 -7.07 -3.74 -10.21
N VAL A 83 -6.65 -2.51 -10.47
CA VAL A 83 -7.28 -1.32 -9.89
C VAL A 83 -8.70 -1.15 -10.43
N GLY A 84 -8.92 -1.36 -11.74
CA GLY A 84 -10.25 -1.33 -12.33
C GLY A 84 -11.20 -2.35 -11.69
N TYR A 85 -10.72 -3.59 -11.49
CA TYR A 85 -11.49 -4.61 -10.79
C TYR A 85 -11.81 -4.21 -9.33
N LEU A 86 -10.81 -3.72 -8.60
CA LEU A 86 -10.96 -3.32 -7.21
C LEU A 86 -11.89 -2.11 -7.05
N SER A 87 -11.79 -1.13 -7.93
CA SER A 87 -12.67 0.04 -8.03
C SER A 87 -14.14 -0.38 -8.18
N SER A 88 -14.43 -1.31 -9.09
CA SER A 88 -15.77 -1.85 -9.29
C SER A 88 -16.26 -2.64 -8.08
N LEU A 89 -15.41 -3.47 -7.47
CA LEU A 89 -15.75 -4.30 -6.31
C LEU A 89 -16.09 -3.46 -5.08
N LEU A 90 -15.33 -2.40 -4.83
CA LEU A 90 -15.47 -1.54 -3.64
C LEU A 90 -16.29 -0.27 -3.89
N LYS A 91 -16.81 -0.09 -5.11
CA LYS A 91 -17.62 1.08 -5.52
C LYS A 91 -16.93 2.40 -5.21
N CYS A 92 -15.64 2.51 -5.56
CA CYS A 92 -14.84 3.73 -5.41
C CYS A 92 -14.16 4.09 -6.74
N ASN A 93 -13.65 5.30 -6.86
CA ASN A 93 -12.97 5.74 -8.08
C ASN A 93 -11.55 5.18 -8.15
N LYS A 94 -11.02 4.94 -9.37
CA LYS A 94 -9.64 4.51 -9.57
C LYS A 94 -8.61 5.48 -8.96
N ASN A 95 -8.89 6.77 -8.95
CA ASN A 95 -8.03 7.81 -8.38
C ASN A 95 -8.04 7.87 -6.84
N GLU A 96 -8.89 7.07 -6.19
CA GLU A 96 -8.95 6.87 -4.75
C GLU A 96 -8.22 5.59 -4.31
N ILE A 97 -7.56 4.89 -5.25
CA ILE A 97 -6.79 3.67 -4.99
C ILE A 97 -5.31 3.96 -5.20
N LEU A 98 -4.55 3.92 -4.10
CA LEU A 98 -3.10 4.01 -4.11
C LEU A 98 -2.48 2.63 -4.27
N VAL A 99 -1.39 2.56 -5.02
CA VAL A 99 -0.70 1.31 -5.34
C VAL A 99 0.78 1.40 -4.97
N SER A 100 1.32 0.33 -4.40
CA SER A 100 2.75 0.21 -4.13
C SER A 100 3.22 -1.21 -4.42
N SER A 101 4.45 -1.35 -4.87
CA SER A 101 5.05 -2.65 -5.17
C SER A 101 6.50 -2.69 -4.71
N THR A 102 6.96 -3.87 -4.28
CA THR A 102 8.35 -4.10 -3.90
C THR A 102 8.75 -5.54 -4.23
N GLY A 103 10.02 -5.77 -4.57
CA GLY A 103 10.57 -7.09 -4.86
C GLY A 103 11.34 -7.13 -6.17
N VAL A 104 11.17 -8.19 -6.96
CA VAL A 104 11.88 -8.41 -8.22
C VAL A 104 11.59 -7.30 -9.23
N ILE A 105 12.64 -6.86 -9.92
CA ILE A 105 12.62 -5.81 -10.93
C ILE A 105 12.70 -6.45 -12.33
N GLY A 106 12.03 -5.86 -13.32
CA GLY A 106 12.12 -6.25 -14.72
C GLY A 106 11.10 -7.32 -15.16
N GLU A 107 10.33 -7.86 -14.23
CA GLU A 107 9.33 -8.90 -14.52
C GLU A 107 7.90 -8.34 -14.53
N VAL A 108 7.18 -8.57 -15.62
CA VAL A 108 5.74 -8.28 -15.71
C VAL A 108 4.97 -9.47 -15.17
N PHE A 109 4.03 -9.24 -14.27
CA PHE A 109 3.19 -10.30 -13.70
C PHE A 109 1.76 -10.28 -14.25
N ASP A 110 1.07 -11.43 -14.17
CA ASP A 110 -0.34 -11.50 -14.52
C ASP A 110 -1.20 -10.80 -13.45
N PRO A 111 -2.00 -9.77 -13.80
CA PRO A 111 -2.88 -9.08 -12.85
C PRO A 111 -3.89 -10.01 -12.16
N ASN A 112 -4.21 -11.17 -12.75
CA ASN A 112 -5.09 -12.17 -12.16
C ASN A 112 -4.55 -12.75 -10.85
N ILE A 113 -3.24 -12.73 -10.62
CA ILE A 113 -2.62 -13.09 -9.34
C ILE A 113 -3.21 -12.25 -8.20
N ILE A 114 -3.29 -10.94 -8.42
CA ILE A 114 -3.89 -10.00 -7.45
C ILE A 114 -5.42 -10.10 -7.44
N ILE A 115 -6.06 -10.13 -8.62
CA ILE A 115 -7.53 -10.12 -8.75
C ILE A 115 -8.17 -11.33 -8.04
N LYS A 116 -7.58 -12.51 -8.16
CA LYS A 116 -8.07 -13.73 -7.49
C LYS A 116 -8.09 -13.59 -5.97
N SER A 117 -7.14 -12.86 -5.39
CA SER A 117 -7.07 -12.63 -3.94
C SER A 117 -8.25 -11.81 -3.43
N PHE A 118 -8.85 -10.96 -4.27
CA PHE A 118 -9.97 -10.11 -3.88
C PHE A 118 -11.29 -10.84 -3.68
N LYS A 119 -11.46 -12.04 -4.25
CA LYS A 119 -12.68 -12.85 -4.10
C LYS A 119 -13.02 -13.18 -2.64
N ASN A 120 -12.03 -13.17 -1.76
CA ASN A 120 -12.16 -13.53 -0.35
C ASN A 120 -12.07 -12.32 0.61
N ILE A 121 -12.00 -11.08 0.12
CA ILE A 121 -11.85 -9.88 0.95
C ILE A 121 -12.94 -9.79 2.02
N LEU A 122 -14.19 -9.96 1.65
CA LEU A 122 -15.35 -9.83 2.55
C LEU A 122 -15.42 -10.92 3.63
N LYS A 123 -14.66 -12.01 3.46
CA LYS A 123 -14.59 -13.13 4.41
C LYS A 123 -13.39 -13.06 5.36
N SER A 124 -12.48 -12.11 5.13
CA SER A 124 -11.23 -12.00 5.87
C SER A 124 -11.44 -11.29 7.20
N LYS A 125 -10.77 -11.76 8.27
CA LYS A 125 -10.77 -11.07 9.56
C LYS A 125 -9.86 -9.83 9.48
N LYS A 126 -10.26 -8.75 10.17
CA LYS A 126 -9.38 -7.61 10.46
C LYS A 126 -8.13 -8.12 11.18
N ILE A 127 -6.97 -7.68 10.74
CA ILE A 127 -5.68 -8.17 11.24
C ILE A 127 -4.85 -6.96 11.69
N ASP A 128 -3.94 -7.19 12.62
CA ASP A 128 -3.13 -6.16 13.25
C ASP A 128 -2.04 -5.56 12.32
N LEU A 129 -1.45 -4.47 12.79
CA LEU A 129 -0.40 -3.76 12.05
C LEU A 129 0.88 -4.59 11.89
N ILE A 130 1.20 -5.50 12.82
CA ILE A 130 2.37 -6.36 12.71
C ILE A 130 2.23 -7.29 11.51
N LYS A 131 1.07 -7.89 11.33
CA LYS A 131 0.79 -8.74 10.16
C LYS A 131 0.73 -7.94 8.86
N ALA A 132 0.27 -6.68 8.91
CA ALA A 132 0.35 -5.77 7.77
C ALA A 132 1.82 -5.50 7.39
N ALA A 133 2.66 -5.12 8.35
CA ALA A 133 4.08 -4.89 8.13
C ALA A 133 4.80 -6.15 7.61
N SER A 134 4.48 -7.33 8.16
CA SER A 134 5.06 -8.60 7.70
C SER A 134 4.72 -8.91 6.24
N SER A 135 3.51 -8.56 5.78
CA SER A 135 3.07 -8.87 4.41
C SER A 135 3.78 -8.06 3.33
N ILE A 136 4.35 -6.90 3.69
CA ILE A 136 5.09 -6.04 2.76
C ILE A 136 6.61 -6.23 2.80
N MET A 137 7.12 -7.07 3.70
CA MET A 137 8.55 -7.39 3.80
C MET A 137 9.06 -8.11 2.55
N THR A 138 10.34 -7.93 2.26
CA THR A 138 11.08 -8.71 1.26
C THR A 138 12.33 -9.32 1.89
N THR A 139 13.40 -8.55 2.03
CA THR A 139 14.66 -8.93 2.67
C THR A 139 14.75 -8.47 4.14
N ASP A 140 13.69 -7.87 4.64
CA ASP A 140 13.60 -7.45 6.03
C ASP A 140 13.65 -8.66 6.97
N THR A 141 14.35 -8.54 8.10
CA THR A 141 14.48 -9.59 9.10
C THR A 141 13.35 -9.57 10.14
N PHE A 142 12.68 -8.43 10.29
CA PHE A 142 11.55 -8.25 11.21
C PHE A 142 10.56 -7.21 10.70
N PRO A 143 9.27 -7.30 11.08
CA PRO A 143 8.26 -6.31 10.75
C PRO A 143 8.50 -4.99 11.50
N LYS A 144 8.43 -3.87 10.79
CA LYS A 144 8.65 -2.53 11.36
C LYS A 144 7.31 -1.85 11.57
N THR A 145 6.95 -1.67 12.83
CA THR A 145 5.73 -0.95 13.25
C THR A 145 6.07 0.03 14.36
N ALA A 146 5.35 1.13 14.40
CA ALA A 146 5.42 2.10 15.49
C ALA A 146 4.03 2.66 15.78
N SER A 147 3.80 3.06 17.02
CA SER A 147 2.62 3.82 17.39
C SER A 147 2.97 4.87 18.44
N HIS A 148 2.34 6.01 18.33
CA HIS A 148 2.50 7.10 19.28
C HIS A 148 1.16 7.81 19.49
N SER A 149 1.00 8.46 20.63
CA SER A 149 -0.15 9.31 20.93
C SER A 149 0.34 10.64 21.45
N VAL A 150 -0.21 11.72 20.96
CA VAL A 150 0.09 13.08 21.41
C VAL A 150 -1.22 13.80 21.76
N LYS A 151 -1.20 14.56 22.84
CA LYS A 151 -2.32 15.43 23.21
C LYS A 151 -2.02 16.83 22.68
N ILE A 152 -2.90 17.33 21.80
CA ILE A 152 -2.86 18.70 21.28
C ILE A 152 -4.18 19.36 21.71
N ASP A 153 -4.06 20.40 22.48
CA ASP A 153 -5.19 21.00 23.19
C ASP A 153 -5.95 19.95 24.01
N ASN A 154 -7.24 19.73 23.77
CA ASN A 154 -8.03 18.70 24.42
C ASN A 154 -8.22 17.43 23.58
N ASN A 155 -7.55 17.32 22.42
CA ASN A 155 -7.68 16.18 21.50
C ASN A 155 -6.48 15.25 21.62
N ILE A 156 -6.75 13.94 21.66
CA ILE A 156 -5.73 12.91 21.56
C ILE A 156 -5.60 12.53 20.08
N ILE A 157 -4.43 12.77 19.52
CA ILE A 157 -4.07 12.34 18.17
C ILE A 157 -3.25 11.06 18.30
N ARG A 158 -3.68 10.01 17.59
CA ARG A 158 -2.96 8.74 17.53
C ARG A 158 -2.31 8.58 16.16
N ILE A 159 -1.06 8.17 16.18
CA ILE A 159 -0.23 7.98 14.99
C ILE A 159 0.22 6.53 14.98
N TYR A 160 0.07 5.88 13.84
CA TYR A 160 0.51 4.51 13.62
C TYR A 160 1.35 4.46 12.36
N GLY A 161 2.40 3.67 12.38
CA GLY A 161 3.29 3.52 11.24
C GLY A 161 3.58 2.06 10.94
N ILE A 162 3.68 1.74 9.66
CA ILE A 162 4.28 0.51 9.16
C ILE A 162 5.32 0.87 8.10
N ALA A 163 6.43 0.15 8.08
CA ALA A 163 7.47 0.36 7.10
C ALA A 163 8.15 -0.95 6.69
N LYS A 164 8.75 -0.94 5.52
CA LYS A 164 9.66 -1.97 5.05
C LYS A 164 10.89 -1.33 4.40
N GLY A 165 11.97 -1.99 4.52
CA GLY A 165 13.29 -1.64 4.00
C GLY A 165 14.36 -2.19 4.91
N SER A 166 15.38 -2.83 4.37
CA SER A 166 16.53 -3.34 5.08
C SER A 166 17.82 -2.76 4.49
N GLY A 167 18.98 -3.22 4.94
CA GLY A 167 20.30 -2.73 4.57
C GLY A 167 20.74 -2.85 3.11
N MET A 168 19.82 -3.04 2.20
CA MET A 168 20.07 -2.87 0.75
C MET A 168 20.00 -1.36 0.41
N ILE A 169 20.65 -0.68 1.01
CA ILE A 169 21.57 0.35 1.07
C ILE A 169 21.57 1.46 0.09
N PHE A 170 21.74 2.60 0.64
CA PHE A 170 21.73 3.87 -0.02
C PHE A 170 20.47 4.04 -0.87
N PRO A 171 19.40 4.59 -0.32
CA PRO A 171 18.03 4.50 -0.88
C PRO A 171 17.82 5.23 -2.20
N ASN A 172 18.86 5.66 -2.88
CA ASN A 172 18.76 6.14 -4.26
C ASN A 172 18.27 5.06 -5.23
N MET A 173 18.42 3.78 -4.89
CA MET A 173 18.08 2.64 -5.75
C MET A 173 17.27 1.55 -5.07
N GLY A 174 17.08 1.60 -3.75
CA GLY A 174 16.33 0.60 -3.01
C GLY A 174 14.85 0.96 -2.84
N THR A 175 13.98 -0.05 -2.70
CA THR A 175 12.57 0.20 -2.41
C THR A 175 12.36 0.27 -0.91
N MET A 176 12.11 1.46 -0.40
CA MET A 176 11.57 1.70 0.93
C MET A 176 10.09 2.07 0.80
N LEU A 177 9.24 1.41 1.58
CA LEU A 177 7.83 1.76 1.71
C LEU A 177 7.54 2.10 3.16
N ALA A 178 6.88 3.23 3.39
CA ALA A 178 6.46 3.67 4.72
C ALA A 178 5.04 4.25 4.62
N TYR A 179 4.19 3.87 5.56
CA TYR A 179 2.81 4.33 5.64
C TYR A 179 2.55 4.83 7.06
N ILE A 180 2.09 6.07 7.18
CA ILE A 180 1.75 6.71 8.43
C ILE A 180 0.26 6.98 8.43
N PHE A 181 -0.43 6.47 9.43
CA PHE A 181 -1.87 6.65 9.65
C PHE A 181 -2.05 7.58 10.83
N ILE A 182 -2.74 8.68 10.63
CA ILE A 182 -3.02 9.68 11.66
C ILE A 182 -4.52 9.64 11.94
N GLU A 183 -4.87 9.28 13.17
CA GLU A 183 -6.23 9.33 13.67
C GLU A 183 -6.45 10.65 14.41
N CYS A 184 -7.07 11.59 13.73
CA CYS A 184 -7.40 12.89 14.30
C CYS A 184 -8.76 13.35 13.81
N SER A 185 -9.45 14.12 14.62
CA SER A 185 -10.70 14.80 14.28
C SER A 185 -10.46 16.20 13.69
N LEU A 186 -9.24 16.51 13.31
CA LEU A 186 -8.90 17.80 12.72
C LEU A 186 -9.57 17.94 11.36
N CYS A 187 -10.42 18.93 11.21
CA CYS A 187 -10.90 19.39 9.93
C CYS A 187 -9.70 19.87 9.12
N CYS A 188 -9.46 19.26 7.97
CA CYS A 188 -8.42 19.72 7.03
C CYS A 188 -8.94 20.91 6.22
N ASP A 189 -9.44 21.91 6.92
CA ASP A 189 -9.74 23.21 6.33
C ASP A 189 -8.54 24.13 6.59
N LYS A 190 -7.51 23.96 5.73
CA LYS A 190 -6.66 25.08 5.28
C LYS A 190 -5.63 24.58 4.27
#